data_fd08faa4bd10f7567949f2598223f2b2
#
_entry.id   fd08faa4bd10f7567949f2598223f2b2
#
_cell.length_a   1.000
_cell.length_b   1.000
_cell.length_c   1.000
_cell.angle_alpha   90.00
_cell.angle_beta   90.00
_cell.angle_gamma   90.00
#
_symmetry.space_group_name_H-M   'P 1'
#
loop_
_entity.id
_entity.type
_entity.pdbx_description
1 polymer ?
#
loop_
_entity_poly.entity_id
_entity_poly.type
_entity_poly.pdbx_seq_one_letter_code
_entity_poly.pdbx_strand_id
1 'polypeptide(L)'
;LSGVRSALGEALANCLIHADYRAKSGLVIRKEPDSIVITNPGSFRIFISEAADGGKSDVRNVTLARMFSLIHIGRGKGSGIPGIHRAWEEQGWEKPSLTEQLSPARITLTLRLKRGEDERTDTPVQKARKQAILEYLTAVPAAEIAQIAGAVGLSPSRTGDYLRLLKEEDIIVSEKSGRKAT
;
A
#
# COMPACT_ATOMS: atom_id res chain seq x y z
N LEU A 1 7.50 -2.75 -13.54
CA LEU A 1 7.17 -4.10 -13.00
C LEU A 1 8.40 -4.98 -12.66
N SER A 2 9.62 -4.65 -13.12
CA SER A 2 10.83 -5.41 -12.76
C SER A 2 11.15 -5.34 -11.26
N GLY A 3 10.96 -4.18 -10.63
CA GLY A 3 11.15 -3.98 -9.19
C GLY A 3 10.22 -4.84 -8.34
N VAL A 4 8.93 -4.89 -8.70
CA VAL A 4 7.93 -5.72 -7.99
C VAL A 4 8.26 -7.21 -8.10
N ARG A 5 8.68 -7.67 -9.29
CA ARG A 5 9.08 -9.07 -9.49
C ARG A 5 10.29 -9.43 -8.61
N SER A 6 11.29 -8.55 -8.55
CA SER A 6 12.45 -8.74 -7.68
C SER A 6 12.06 -8.76 -6.20
N ALA A 7 11.20 -7.84 -5.78
CA ALA A 7 10.70 -7.76 -4.40
C ALA A 7 9.89 -9.00 -3.99
N LEU A 8 9.06 -9.55 -4.89
CA LEU A 8 8.34 -10.80 -4.64
C LEU A 8 9.29 -11.99 -4.52
N GLY A 9 10.32 -12.06 -5.36
CA GLY A 9 11.37 -13.08 -5.23
C GLY A 9 12.10 -12.99 -3.90
N GLU A 10 12.42 -11.77 -3.45
CA GLU A 10 13.05 -11.50 -2.16
C GLU A 10 12.12 -11.89 -0.99
N ALA A 11 10.83 -11.53 -1.06
CA ALA A 11 9.84 -11.89 -0.04
C ALA A 11 9.70 -13.42 0.10
N LEU A 12 9.66 -14.14 -1.03
CA LEU A 12 9.60 -15.60 -1.05
C LEU A 12 10.88 -16.21 -0.47
N ALA A 13 12.05 -15.73 -0.88
CA ALA A 13 13.33 -16.20 -0.37
C ALA A 13 13.44 -15.99 1.14
N ASN A 14 13.09 -14.80 1.64
CA ASN A 14 13.09 -14.49 3.07
C ASN A 14 12.16 -15.41 3.84
N CYS A 15 10.97 -15.67 3.33
CA CYS A 15 10.02 -16.59 3.94
C CYS A 15 10.62 -18.01 4.10
N LEU A 16 11.27 -18.53 3.07
CA LEU A 16 11.91 -19.85 3.07
C LEU A 16 13.16 -19.88 3.95
N ILE A 17 14.01 -18.86 3.87
CA ILE A 17 15.27 -18.76 4.61
C ILE A 17 15.04 -18.66 6.13
N HIS A 18 13.98 -17.96 6.56
CA HIS A 18 13.69 -17.71 7.96
C HIS A 18 12.63 -18.63 8.57
N ALA A 19 12.00 -19.53 7.80
CA ALA A 19 11.02 -20.48 8.32
C ALA A 19 11.62 -21.45 9.34
N ASP A 20 10.86 -21.75 10.38
CA ASP A 20 11.18 -22.84 11.31
C ASP A 20 10.59 -24.14 10.80
N TYR A 21 11.39 -24.92 10.10
CA TYR A 21 10.99 -26.22 9.53
C TYR A 21 10.79 -27.32 10.58
N ARG A 22 11.07 -27.05 11.86
CA ARG A 22 10.77 -27.97 12.98
C ARG A 22 9.38 -27.73 13.55
N ALA A 23 8.77 -26.60 13.23
CA ALA A 23 7.41 -26.28 13.67
C ALA A 23 6.38 -27.21 13.01
N LYS A 24 5.26 -27.47 13.71
CA LYS A 24 4.16 -28.28 13.16
C LYS A 24 3.40 -27.57 12.03
N SER A 25 3.45 -26.26 11.99
CA SER A 25 2.78 -25.44 10.98
C SER A 25 3.67 -25.27 9.75
N GLY A 26 3.07 -25.41 8.57
CA GLY A 26 3.76 -25.20 7.31
C GLY A 26 3.85 -23.70 6.94
N LEU A 27 4.63 -23.44 5.89
CA LEU A 27 4.68 -22.17 5.20
C LEU A 27 3.42 -22.03 4.32
N VAL A 28 2.80 -20.86 4.33
CA VAL A 28 1.58 -20.59 3.58
C VAL A 28 1.74 -19.32 2.76
N ILE A 29 1.44 -19.42 1.47
CA ILE A 29 1.37 -18.27 0.56
C ILE A 29 -0.04 -18.23 -0.02
N ARG A 30 -0.74 -17.13 0.19
CA ARG A 30 -2.07 -16.89 -0.38
C ARG A 30 -2.02 -15.68 -1.29
N LYS A 31 -2.53 -15.86 -2.52
CA LYS A 31 -2.84 -14.76 -3.42
C LYS A 31 -4.33 -14.47 -3.31
N GLU A 32 -4.65 -13.28 -2.89
CA GLU A 32 -6.00 -12.73 -2.82
C GLU A 32 -6.21 -11.73 -3.97
N PRO A 33 -7.43 -11.26 -4.26
CA PRO A 33 -7.67 -10.33 -5.37
C PRO A 33 -6.77 -9.09 -5.33
N ASP A 34 -6.53 -8.54 -4.14
CA ASP A 34 -5.84 -7.27 -3.90
C ASP A 34 -4.64 -7.38 -2.95
N SER A 35 -4.23 -8.61 -2.61
CA SER A 35 -3.09 -8.82 -1.72
C SER A 35 -2.36 -10.14 -1.96
N ILE A 36 -1.14 -10.22 -1.46
CA ILE A 36 -0.37 -11.45 -1.30
C ILE A 36 0.02 -11.56 0.17
N VAL A 37 -0.37 -12.66 0.81
CA VAL A 37 -0.08 -12.92 2.21
C VAL A 37 0.89 -14.09 2.29
N ILE A 38 2.06 -13.86 2.88
CA ILE A 38 3.10 -14.85 3.06
C ILE A 38 3.27 -15.07 4.56
N THR A 39 3.02 -16.30 5.02
CA THR A 39 3.14 -16.68 6.42
C THR A 39 4.14 -17.81 6.56
N ASN A 40 5.15 -17.62 7.39
CA ASN A 40 6.11 -18.67 7.73
C ASN A 40 6.10 -18.96 9.24
N PRO A 41 6.34 -20.23 9.62
CA PRO A 41 6.46 -20.62 11.00
C PRO A 41 7.74 -20.08 11.62
N GLY A 42 7.69 -19.83 12.92
CA GLY A 42 8.80 -19.31 13.72
C GLY A 42 8.61 -17.84 14.10
N SER A 43 9.47 -17.38 14.99
CA SER A 43 9.55 -15.99 15.46
C SER A 43 10.75 -15.27 14.84
N PHE A 44 10.76 -13.97 14.91
CA PHE A 44 11.95 -13.19 14.60
C PHE A 44 13.10 -13.55 15.56
N ARG A 45 14.30 -13.55 15.03
CA ARG A 45 15.54 -13.76 15.80
C ARG A 45 16.27 -12.43 16.09
N ILE A 46 15.74 -11.34 15.51
CA ILE A 46 16.14 -9.95 15.74
C ILE A 46 14.87 -9.14 16.00
N PHE A 47 14.99 -7.92 16.48
CA PHE A 47 13.80 -7.06 16.62
C PHE A 47 13.16 -6.75 15.27
N ILE A 48 11.83 -6.68 15.25
CA ILE A 48 11.07 -6.36 14.00
C ILE A 48 11.50 -5.01 13.43
N SER A 49 11.78 -4.01 14.29
CA SER A 49 12.29 -2.71 13.85
C SER A 49 13.63 -2.85 13.12
N GLU A 50 14.58 -3.63 13.65
CA GLU A 50 15.87 -3.88 13.01
C GLU A 50 15.72 -4.62 11.66
N ALA A 51 14.76 -5.54 11.57
CA ALA A 51 14.44 -6.22 10.33
C ALA A 51 13.84 -5.27 9.29
N ALA A 52 12.97 -4.35 9.72
CA ALA A 52 12.32 -3.36 8.86
C ALA A 52 13.29 -2.28 8.35
N ASP A 53 14.22 -1.83 9.21
CA ASP A 53 15.24 -0.84 8.87
C ASP A 53 16.36 -1.40 7.98
N GLY A 54 16.54 -2.73 8.00
CA GLY A 54 17.58 -3.42 7.25
C GLY A 54 18.95 -3.36 7.92
N GLY A 55 19.94 -3.96 7.27
CA GLY A 55 21.34 -3.97 7.75
C GLY A 55 21.66 -5.13 8.70
N LYS A 56 20.68 -5.68 9.42
CA LYS A 56 20.84 -6.85 10.27
C LYS A 56 20.01 -8.02 9.74
N SER A 57 20.55 -9.22 9.85
CA SER A 57 19.86 -10.47 9.51
C SER A 57 20.43 -11.60 10.35
N ASP A 58 19.57 -12.34 11.02
CA ASP A 58 19.92 -13.60 11.66
C ASP A 58 19.21 -14.73 10.93
N VAL A 59 19.94 -15.35 10.00
CA VAL A 59 19.42 -16.37 9.09
C VAL A 59 19.18 -17.68 9.82
N ARG A 60 17.94 -18.20 9.78
CA ARG A 60 17.61 -19.49 10.38
C ARG A 60 18.15 -20.66 9.55
N ASN A 61 18.02 -20.61 8.23
CA ASN A 61 18.40 -21.69 7.31
C ASN A 61 19.57 -21.25 6.42
N VAL A 62 20.78 -21.33 6.95
CA VAL A 62 22.02 -20.84 6.31
C VAL A 62 22.25 -21.50 4.94
N THR A 63 21.97 -22.79 4.81
CA THR A 63 22.14 -23.52 3.53
C THR A 63 21.21 -22.97 2.47
N LEU A 64 19.94 -22.75 2.78
CA LEU A 64 18.99 -22.12 1.85
C LEU A 64 19.42 -20.71 1.47
N ALA A 65 19.89 -19.90 2.42
CA ALA A 65 20.39 -18.56 2.12
C ALA A 65 21.55 -18.59 1.12
N ARG A 66 22.49 -19.51 1.28
CA ARG A 66 23.60 -19.73 0.33
C ARG A 66 23.07 -20.12 -1.06
N MET A 67 22.11 -21.05 -1.14
CA MET A 67 21.51 -21.47 -2.41
C MET A 67 20.83 -20.31 -3.13
N PHE A 68 20.03 -19.50 -2.43
CA PHE A 68 19.38 -18.34 -3.00
C PHE A 68 20.38 -17.28 -3.46
N SER A 69 21.50 -17.11 -2.73
CA SER A 69 22.55 -16.16 -3.13
C SER A 69 23.22 -16.53 -4.45
N LEU A 70 23.32 -17.83 -4.79
CA LEU A 70 23.88 -18.30 -6.06
C LEU A 70 23.02 -17.90 -7.27
N ILE A 71 21.71 -17.81 -7.09
CA ILE A 71 20.77 -17.35 -8.13
C ILE A 71 20.43 -15.86 -8.00
N HIS A 72 21.21 -15.14 -7.22
CA HIS A 72 21.14 -13.70 -7.07
C HIS A 72 19.86 -13.17 -6.41
N ILE A 73 19.20 -13.97 -5.59
CA ILE A 73 18.09 -13.61 -4.72
C ILE A 73 18.60 -13.56 -3.26
N GLY A 74 18.12 -12.63 -2.46
CA GLY A 74 18.54 -12.52 -1.05
C GLY A 74 19.99 -12.04 -0.86
N ARG A 75 20.50 -11.20 -1.77
CA ARG A 75 21.92 -10.80 -1.79
C ARG A 75 22.35 -9.85 -0.69
N GLY A 76 21.44 -9.21 0.01
CA GLY A 76 21.77 -8.17 0.96
C GLY A 76 21.67 -8.64 2.39
N LYS A 77 22.69 -8.35 3.22
CA LYS A 77 22.60 -8.48 4.67
C LYS A 77 21.52 -7.52 5.20
N GLY A 78 20.27 -8.01 5.30
CA GLY A 78 19.13 -7.23 5.80
C GLY A 78 18.57 -6.18 4.85
N SER A 79 18.80 -6.29 3.53
CA SER A 79 18.23 -5.36 2.53
C SER A 79 16.89 -5.80 1.96
N GLY A 80 16.43 -7.02 2.27
CA GLY A 80 15.23 -7.62 1.68
C GLY A 80 13.96 -6.86 1.98
N ILE A 81 13.67 -6.59 3.25
CA ILE A 81 12.45 -5.87 3.66
C ILE A 81 12.44 -4.42 3.17
N PRO A 82 13.52 -3.62 3.34
CA PRO A 82 13.59 -2.27 2.75
C PRO A 82 13.41 -2.26 1.23
N GLY A 83 13.96 -3.25 0.54
CA GLY A 83 13.80 -3.39 -0.92
C GLY A 83 12.34 -3.66 -1.33
N ILE A 84 11.63 -4.50 -0.56
CA ILE A 84 10.21 -4.78 -0.76
C ILE A 84 9.40 -3.51 -0.52
N HIS A 85 9.64 -2.76 0.57
CA HIS A 85 8.97 -1.51 0.87
C HIS A 85 9.12 -0.49 -0.26
N ARG A 86 10.36 -0.28 -0.74
CA ARG A 86 10.64 0.64 -1.85
C ARG A 86 9.92 0.25 -3.14
N ALA A 87 9.91 -1.03 -3.49
CA ALA A 87 9.23 -1.49 -4.69
C ALA A 87 7.71 -1.29 -4.63
N TRP A 88 7.10 -1.35 -3.44
CA TRP A 88 5.68 -1.06 -3.22
C TRP A 88 5.39 0.43 -3.28
N GLU A 89 6.21 1.24 -2.66
CA GLU A 89 6.14 2.70 -2.68
C GLU A 89 6.24 3.26 -4.10
N GLU A 90 7.16 2.73 -4.94
CA GLU A 90 7.31 3.09 -6.34
C GLU A 90 6.04 2.81 -7.19
N GLN A 91 5.18 1.89 -6.76
CA GLN A 91 3.89 1.61 -7.41
C GLN A 91 2.74 2.46 -6.82
N GLY A 92 2.99 3.24 -5.77
CA GLY A 92 1.95 3.92 -5.01
C GLY A 92 1.01 2.94 -4.27
N TRP A 93 1.48 1.75 -3.94
CA TRP A 93 0.71 0.76 -3.18
C TRP A 93 0.87 0.95 -1.68
N GLU A 94 -0.10 0.42 -0.91
CA GLU A 94 -0.03 0.43 0.54
C GLU A 94 1.28 -0.21 1.04
N LYS A 95 1.88 0.43 2.05
CA LYS A 95 3.12 -0.06 2.65
C LYS A 95 2.96 -1.51 3.11
N PRO A 96 3.89 -2.41 2.75
CA PRO A 96 3.90 -3.78 3.24
C PRO A 96 3.85 -3.85 4.77
N SER A 97 3.01 -4.71 5.32
CA SER A 97 2.93 -4.92 6.76
C SER A 97 3.57 -6.24 7.15
N LEU A 98 4.29 -6.20 8.26
CA LEU A 98 5.01 -7.34 8.83
C LEU A 98 4.55 -7.53 10.26
N THR A 99 3.98 -8.69 10.58
CA THR A 99 3.44 -9.00 11.89
C THR A 99 4.01 -10.30 12.43
N GLU A 100 4.15 -10.39 13.75
CA GLU A 100 4.56 -11.57 14.47
C GLU A 100 3.47 -12.04 15.43
N GLN A 101 3.20 -13.32 15.43
CA GLN A 101 2.39 -14.01 16.41
C GLN A 101 3.28 -14.98 17.18
N LEU A 102 3.18 -14.99 18.50
CA LEU A 102 4.06 -15.82 19.34
C LEU A 102 3.49 -17.21 19.64
N SER A 103 2.17 -17.39 19.63
CA SER A 103 1.53 -18.68 19.92
C SER A 103 0.35 -18.97 18.99
N PRO A 104 0.49 -19.89 18.03
CA PRO A 104 1.75 -20.51 17.56
C PRO A 104 2.66 -19.46 16.91
N ALA A 105 3.98 -19.65 17.05
CA ALA A 105 4.95 -18.71 16.51
C ALA A 105 4.87 -18.63 14.98
N ARG A 106 4.56 -17.45 14.44
CA ARG A 106 4.40 -17.18 13.01
C ARG A 106 4.77 -15.75 12.68
N ILE A 107 5.37 -15.57 11.52
CA ILE A 107 5.62 -14.26 10.91
C ILE A 107 4.74 -14.17 9.66
N THR A 108 4.03 -13.06 9.51
CA THR A 108 3.17 -12.80 8.34
C THR A 108 3.58 -11.51 7.68
N LEU A 109 3.93 -11.59 6.38
CA LEU A 109 4.14 -10.47 5.49
C LEU A 109 2.88 -10.31 4.62
N THR A 110 2.26 -9.15 4.68
CA THR A 110 1.11 -8.79 3.82
C THR A 110 1.53 -7.73 2.82
N LEU A 111 1.38 -8.06 1.56
CA LEU A 111 1.71 -7.23 0.40
C LEU A 111 0.42 -6.82 -0.30
N ARG A 112 -0.10 -5.62 -0.03
CA ARG A 112 -1.31 -5.12 -0.67
C ARG A 112 -0.99 -4.59 -2.05
N LEU A 113 -1.87 -4.89 -3.02
CA LEU A 113 -1.75 -4.50 -4.42
C LEU A 113 -2.73 -3.36 -4.77
N LYS A 114 -3.32 -2.76 -3.75
CA LYS A 114 -4.11 -1.53 -3.86
C LYS A 114 -3.15 -0.35 -3.78
N ARG A 115 -3.45 0.72 -4.51
CA ARG A 115 -2.92 2.02 -4.13
C ARG A 115 -3.28 2.19 -2.67
N GLY A 116 -2.27 2.55 -1.86
CA GLY A 116 -2.54 3.01 -0.53
C GLY A 116 -3.70 3.98 -0.71
N GLU A 117 -4.79 3.80 -0.01
CA GLU A 117 -5.55 4.97 0.34
C GLU A 117 -4.46 5.87 0.91
N ASP A 118 -4.02 6.84 0.08
CA ASP A 118 -3.37 7.96 0.69
C ASP A 118 -4.19 8.18 1.94
N GLU A 119 -3.57 8.16 3.11
CA GLU A 119 -3.95 9.11 4.11
C GLU A 119 -3.80 10.47 3.42
N ARG A 120 -4.68 10.74 2.48
CA ARG A 120 -5.20 12.05 2.26
C ARG A 120 -5.97 12.36 3.53
N THR A 121 -5.23 12.46 4.61
CA THR A 121 -5.58 13.43 5.62
C THR A 121 -5.54 14.72 4.84
N ASP A 122 -6.71 15.01 4.25
CA ASP A 122 -6.95 16.33 3.66
C ASP A 122 -6.27 17.30 4.60
N THR A 123 -5.29 18.03 4.11
CA THR A 123 -4.71 19.09 4.94
C THR A 123 -5.88 19.89 5.50
N PRO A 124 -5.80 20.50 6.66
CA PRO A 124 -6.92 21.26 7.23
C PRO A 124 -7.53 22.23 6.20
N VAL A 125 -6.69 22.74 5.29
CA VAL A 125 -7.11 23.62 4.18
C VAL A 125 -7.89 22.85 3.10
N GLN A 126 -7.49 21.63 2.76
CA GLN A 126 -8.21 20.80 1.77
C GLN A 126 -9.56 20.35 2.32
N LYS A 127 -9.60 19.95 3.58
CA LYS A 127 -10.83 19.56 4.29
C LYS A 127 -11.82 20.72 4.34
N ALA A 128 -11.36 21.92 4.70
CA ALA A 128 -12.19 23.12 4.71
C ALA A 128 -12.74 23.46 3.32
N ARG A 129 -11.94 23.30 2.26
CA ARG A 129 -12.37 23.56 0.87
C ARG A 129 -13.36 22.50 0.37
N LYS A 130 -13.15 21.23 0.62
CA LYS A 130 -14.13 20.16 0.33
C LYS A 130 -15.44 20.44 1.03
N GLN A 131 -15.39 20.79 2.31
CA GLN A 131 -16.56 21.14 3.11
C GLN A 131 -17.33 22.32 2.51
N ALA A 132 -16.65 23.41 2.15
CA ALA A 132 -17.28 24.58 1.53
C ALA A 132 -17.96 24.26 0.17
N ILE A 133 -17.35 23.38 -0.63
CA ILE A 133 -17.94 22.90 -1.89
C ILE A 133 -19.21 22.08 -1.60
N LEU A 134 -19.19 21.19 -0.63
CA LEU A 134 -20.35 20.37 -0.26
C LEU A 134 -21.50 21.22 0.30
N GLU A 135 -21.20 22.19 1.15
CA GLU A 135 -22.20 23.14 1.66
C GLU A 135 -22.86 23.94 0.53
N TYR A 136 -22.08 24.42 -0.43
CA TYR A 136 -22.62 25.10 -1.60
C TYR A 136 -23.49 24.16 -2.44
N LEU A 137 -23.07 22.94 -2.72
CA LEU A 137 -23.83 21.96 -3.49
C LEU A 137 -25.11 21.51 -2.77
N THR A 138 -25.13 21.51 -1.44
CA THR A 138 -26.34 21.26 -0.66
C THR A 138 -27.39 22.34 -0.88
N ALA A 139 -26.96 23.60 -1.03
CA ALA A 139 -27.85 24.71 -1.31
C ALA A 139 -28.23 24.83 -2.81
N VAL A 140 -27.32 24.48 -3.71
CA VAL A 140 -27.48 24.54 -5.17
C VAL A 140 -27.02 23.23 -5.81
N PRO A 141 -27.88 22.20 -5.82
CA PRO A 141 -27.47 20.86 -6.25
C PRO A 141 -27.05 20.73 -7.73
N ALA A 142 -27.52 21.62 -8.60
CA ALA A 142 -27.21 21.61 -10.04
C ALA A 142 -26.36 22.79 -10.46
N ALA A 143 -25.27 23.10 -9.71
CA ALA A 143 -24.40 24.22 -9.99
C ALA A 143 -23.31 23.87 -11.03
N GLU A 144 -22.98 24.80 -11.89
CA GLU A 144 -21.84 24.73 -12.81
C GLU A 144 -20.52 24.96 -12.07
N ILE A 145 -19.42 24.37 -12.58
CA ILE A 145 -18.07 24.51 -11.99
C ILE A 145 -17.69 25.99 -11.76
N ALA A 146 -18.03 26.85 -12.67
CA ALA A 146 -17.73 28.29 -12.56
C ALA A 146 -18.46 28.97 -11.38
N GLN A 147 -19.69 28.56 -11.11
CA GLN A 147 -20.50 29.08 -10.00
C GLN A 147 -19.94 28.61 -8.67
N ILE A 148 -19.60 27.30 -8.57
CA ILE A 148 -18.97 26.72 -7.38
C ILE A 148 -17.62 27.41 -7.13
N ALA A 149 -16.80 27.59 -8.17
CA ALA A 149 -15.48 28.24 -8.08
C ALA A 149 -15.58 29.65 -7.53
N GLY A 150 -16.53 30.43 -8.03
CA GLY A 150 -16.80 31.79 -7.54
C GLY A 150 -17.24 31.84 -6.08
N ALA A 151 -18.12 30.92 -5.67
CA ALA A 151 -18.64 30.84 -4.30
C ALA A 151 -17.57 30.45 -3.28
N VAL A 152 -16.67 29.50 -3.62
CA VAL A 152 -15.64 29.01 -2.70
C VAL A 152 -14.28 29.68 -2.84
N GLY A 153 -14.18 30.72 -3.71
CA GLY A 153 -12.94 31.48 -3.91
C GLY A 153 -11.80 30.69 -4.52
N LEU A 154 -12.10 29.76 -5.42
CA LEU A 154 -11.13 28.92 -6.12
C LEU A 154 -11.14 29.20 -7.63
N SER A 155 -10.06 28.80 -8.32
CA SER A 155 -10.09 28.77 -9.78
C SER A 155 -10.97 27.61 -10.29
N PRO A 156 -11.60 27.70 -11.48
CA PRO A 156 -12.40 26.61 -12.05
C PRO A 156 -11.65 25.32 -12.19
N SER A 157 -10.37 25.36 -12.54
CA SER A 157 -9.50 24.17 -12.65
C SER A 157 -9.34 23.47 -11.29
N ARG A 158 -9.00 24.20 -10.22
CA ARG A 158 -8.89 23.66 -8.87
C ARG A 158 -10.22 23.14 -8.33
N THR A 159 -11.31 23.81 -8.62
CA THR A 159 -12.66 23.36 -8.26
C THR A 159 -12.98 22.03 -8.97
N GLY A 160 -12.63 21.91 -10.25
CA GLY A 160 -12.77 20.67 -11.00
C GLY A 160 -11.97 19.50 -10.39
N ASP A 161 -10.77 19.76 -9.89
CA ASP A 161 -9.96 18.75 -9.20
C ASP A 161 -10.63 18.28 -7.90
N TYR A 162 -11.17 19.19 -7.08
CA TYR A 162 -11.91 18.82 -5.87
C TYR A 162 -13.20 18.06 -6.16
N LEU A 163 -13.94 18.46 -7.19
CA LEU A 163 -15.18 17.77 -7.59
C LEU A 163 -14.88 16.35 -8.10
N ARG A 164 -13.76 16.16 -8.82
CA ARG A 164 -13.32 14.83 -9.24
C ARG A 164 -13.01 13.95 -8.02
N LEU A 165 -12.30 14.46 -7.02
CA LEU A 165 -11.99 13.75 -5.78
C LEU A 165 -13.26 13.37 -5.03
N LEU A 166 -14.20 14.31 -4.84
CA LEU A 166 -15.48 14.05 -4.17
C LEU A 166 -16.34 13.02 -4.91
N LYS A 167 -16.20 12.94 -6.24
CA LYS A 167 -16.85 11.92 -7.06
C LYS A 167 -16.17 10.55 -6.94
N GLU A 168 -14.84 10.50 -6.87
CA GLU A 168 -14.07 9.27 -6.63
C GLU A 168 -14.34 8.70 -5.22
N GLU A 169 -14.73 9.57 -4.27
CA GLU A 169 -15.15 9.22 -2.90
C GLU A 169 -16.65 8.88 -2.79
N ASP A 170 -17.39 8.79 -3.93
CA ASP A 170 -18.84 8.54 -4.01
C ASP A 170 -19.72 9.54 -3.19
N ILE A 171 -19.19 10.74 -2.89
CA ILE A 171 -19.90 11.77 -2.11
C ILE A 171 -20.83 12.59 -3.01
N ILE A 172 -20.47 12.79 -4.28
CA ILE A 172 -21.27 13.54 -5.26
C ILE A 172 -21.42 12.78 -6.57
N VAL A 173 -22.53 13.02 -7.28
CA VAL A 173 -22.81 12.48 -8.62
C VAL A 173 -22.82 13.63 -9.62
N SER A 174 -22.23 13.42 -10.80
CA SER A 174 -22.32 14.41 -11.89
C SER A 174 -23.38 14.01 -12.91
N GLU A 175 -24.37 14.86 -13.12
CA GLU A 175 -25.27 14.74 -14.27
C GLU A 175 -24.65 15.43 -15.50
N LYS A 176 -24.64 14.72 -16.64
CA LYS A 176 -24.31 15.35 -17.93
C LYS A 176 -25.50 16.18 -18.36
N SER A 177 -25.35 17.50 -18.36
CA SER A 177 -26.31 18.39 -19.04
C SER A 177 -26.38 18.00 -20.52
N GLY A 178 -27.51 17.47 -20.94
CA GLY A 178 -27.78 17.16 -22.35
C GLY A 178 -27.65 18.43 -23.18
N ARG A 179 -26.81 18.40 -24.24
CA ARG A 179 -26.78 19.42 -25.28
C ARG A 179 -28.20 19.57 -25.84
N LYS A 180 -28.86 20.69 -25.61
CA LYS A 180 -30.00 21.07 -26.41
C LYS A 180 -29.51 21.22 -27.86
N ALA A 181 -29.97 20.34 -28.75
CA ALA A 181 -29.87 20.54 -30.18
C ALA A 181 -30.80 21.69 -30.53
N THR A 182 -30.22 22.74 -31.13
CA THR A 182 -30.93 23.77 -31.86
C THR A 182 -30.94 23.38 -33.33
#